data_377a4a887774af121e967491ed522a66
#
_entry.id   377a4a887774af121e967491ed522a66
#
_cell.length_a   1.000
_cell.length_b   1.000
_cell.length_c   1.000
_cell.angle_alpha   90.00
_cell.angle_beta   90.00
_cell.angle_gamma   90.00
#
_symmetry.space_group_name_H-M   'P 1'
#
loop_
_entity.id
_entity.type
_entity.pdbx_description
1 polymer ?
#
loop_
_entity_poly.entity_id
_entity_poly.type
_entity_poly.pdbx_seq_one_letter_code
_entity_poly.pdbx_strand_id
1 'polypeptide(L)'
;MEVEILLEVFRMRNKYVAAAALSLLMMNPFNAGAAGKNGVAAVVNGEKITVAEMKQGYEDNRQIKEKVSFDDFYEKALEIYVNGKLLYQAAVAADVLETPEYKRAVDQAKEEIARKVYLEQKVDKKVTDKAVKDLYNKYKSEFKSQKEIHAKHILVEDEGTAKKVIAELGKGKKFDDLAKQYSKDNAVDLGYFVKDQMVPEFGNAAFAMKKGQTSKSPVKTKFGYHVIEVLDIRDSKPLPLKQVEPELKAMLTQQAIAAVFTSLNKGAKIERFDLDGKPITDPVVQLQ
;
A
#
# COMPACT_ATOMS: atom_id res chain seq x y z
N MET A 1 12.47 -19.60 16.72
CA MET A 1 11.92 -18.28 16.38
C MET A 1 12.05 -17.94 14.88
N GLU A 2 13.22 -18.11 14.26
CA GLU A 2 13.39 -17.81 12.82
C GLU A 2 12.72 -18.82 11.86
N VAL A 3 12.63 -20.08 12.24
CA VAL A 3 11.95 -21.13 11.45
C VAL A 3 10.43 -21.00 11.49
N GLU A 4 9.88 -20.49 12.60
CA GLU A 4 8.44 -20.18 12.72
C GLU A 4 8.01 -19.02 11.82
N ILE A 5 8.86 -18.00 11.64
CA ILE A 5 8.56 -16.88 10.74
C ILE A 5 8.49 -17.35 9.27
N LEU A 6 9.37 -18.25 8.86
CA LEU A 6 9.33 -18.86 7.52
C LEU A 6 8.10 -19.77 7.34
N LEU A 7 7.71 -20.52 8.37
CA LEU A 7 6.51 -21.36 8.38
C LEU A 7 5.21 -20.53 8.45
N GLU A 8 5.20 -19.42 9.21
CA GLU A 8 4.02 -18.53 9.25
C GLU A 8 3.81 -17.76 7.95
N VAL A 9 4.86 -17.31 7.29
CA VAL A 9 4.77 -16.68 5.94
C VAL A 9 4.20 -17.67 4.91
N PHE A 10 4.51 -18.96 5.04
CA PHE A 10 3.90 -20.01 4.24
C PHE A 10 2.45 -20.35 4.67
N ARG A 11 2.10 -20.16 5.94
CA ARG A 11 0.80 -20.54 6.53
C ARG A 11 -0.29 -19.49 6.33
N MET A 12 0.06 -18.19 6.22
CA MET A 12 -0.91 -17.10 6.16
C MET A 12 -1.42 -16.73 4.77
N ARG A 13 -0.94 -17.35 3.71
CA ARG A 13 -1.43 -17.09 2.35
C ARG A 13 -2.13 -18.30 1.75
N ASN A 14 -3.43 -18.35 2.01
CA ASN A 14 -4.42 -19.21 1.34
C ASN A 14 -4.05 -20.71 1.22
N LYS A 15 -4.75 -21.55 1.98
CA LYS A 15 -4.56 -23.01 2.06
C LYS A 15 -4.55 -23.76 0.72
N TYR A 16 -4.84 -23.10 -0.41
CA TYR A 16 -4.96 -23.72 -1.73
C TYR A 16 -4.04 -23.12 -2.79
N VAL A 17 -3.61 -21.86 -2.68
CA VAL A 17 -2.75 -21.21 -3.68
C VAL A 17 -1.28 -21.59 -3.51
N ALA A 18 -0.84 -21.90 -2.29
CA ALA A 18 0.53 -22.36 -2.06
C ALA A 18 0.81 -23.73 -2.69
N ALA A 19 -0.16 -24.65 -2.70
CA ALA A 19 -0.03 -25.94 -3.35
C ALA A 19 -0.03 -25.83 -4.89
N ALA A 20 -0.84 -24.94 -5.45
CA ALA A 20 -0.90 -24.73 -6.91
C ALA A 20 0.32 -23.97 -7.46
N ALA A 21 0.89 -23.04 -6.69
CA ALA A 21 2.11 -22.34 -7.10
C ALA A 21 3.35 -23.26 -7.11
N LEU A 22 3.42 -24.24 -6.19
CA LEU A 22 4.48 -25.24 -6.22
C LEU A 22 4.32 -26.23 -7.39
N SER A 23 3.09 -26.56 -7.79
CA SER A 23 2.85 -27.53 -8.87
C SER A 23 3.00 -26.95 -10.27
N LEU A 24 2.76 -25.65 -10.49
CA LEU A 24 3.00 -24.99 -11.79
C LEU A 24 4.48 -24.75 -12.10
N LEU A 25 5.34 -24.69 -11.12
CA LEU A 25 6.80 -24.61 -11.32
C LEU A 25 7.41 -25.94 -11.85
N MET A 26 6.65 -27.03 -11.83
CA MET A 26 7.16 -28.37 -12.16
C MET A 26 6.84 -28.84 -13.60
N MET A 27 6.16 -28.04 -14.43
CA MET A 27 5.80 -28.43 -15.82
C MET A 27 6.56 -27.65 -16.89
N ASN A 28 7.81 -27.30 -16.66
CA ASN A 28 8.63 -26.80 -17.76
C ASN A 28 9.60 -27.93 -18.18
N PRO A 29 9.45 -28.55 -19.37
CA PRO A 29 10.46 -29.41 -19.90
C PRO A 29 11.63 -28.60 -20.41
N PHE A 30 12.44 -28.06 -19.50
CA PHE A 30 13.64 -27.35 -19.89
C PHE A 30 14.82 -28.31 -19.98
N ASN A 31 15.23 -28.47 -21.19
CA ASN A 31 16.41 -29.06 -21.78
C ASN A 31 17.60 -29.26 -20.82
N ALA A 32 18.05 -30.51 -20.71
CA ALA A 32 19.30 -30.87 -20.08
C ALA A 32 20.48 -30.31 -20.88
N GLY A 33 20.96 -29.16 -20.46
CA GLY A 33 22.14 -28.55 -21.06
C GLY A 33 22.86 -27.67 -20.07
N ALA A 34 24.08 -28.05 -19.75
CA ALA A 34 25.17 -27.32 -19.10
C ALA A 34 25.14 -27.22 -17.55
N ALA A 35 25.99 -28.04 -16.95
CA ALA A 35 26.61 -27.83 -15.63
C ALA A 35 27.46 -26.57 -15.68
N GLY A 36 26.88 -25.45 -15.37
CA GLY A 36 27.56 -24.18 -15.11
C GLY A 36 27.27 -23.73 -13.69
N LYS A 37 27.86 -22.63 -13.23
CA LYS A 37 27.72 -22.06 -11.87
C LYS A 37 26.28 -21.84 -11.35
N ASN A 38 25.25 -22.20 -12.11
CA ASN A 38 23.83 -22.25 -11.75
C ASN A 38 23.33 -23.69 -11.61
N GLY A 39 24.13 -24.57 -11.02
CA GLY A 39 23.99 -25.99 -11.04
C GLY A 39 22.76 -26.56 -10.36
N VAL A 40 22.81 -27.87 -10.18
CA VAL A 40 21.84 -28.68 -9.42
C VAL A 40 22.03 -28.35 -7.93
N ALA A 41 20.94 -27.97 -7.27
CA ALA A 41 20.91 -27.73 -5.84
C ALA A 41 20.75 -29.02 -5.04
N ALA A 42 19.90 -29.95 -5.53
CA ALA A 42 19.71 -31.27 -4.97
C ALA A 42 19.24 -32.27 -6.05
N VAL A 43 19.34 -33.57 -5.75
CA VAL A 43 18.74 -34.65 -6.55
C VAL A 43 17.91 -35.52 -5.62
N VAL A 44 16.61 -35.65 -5.92
CA VAL A 44 15.64 -36.40 -5.11
C VAL A 44 15.09 -37.53 -5.99
N ASN A 45 15.42 -38.77 -5.68
CA ASN A 45 15.01 -39.94 -6.45
C ASN A 45 15.28 -39.81 -7.98
N GLY A 46 16.43 -39.20 -8.33
CA GLY A 46 16.81 -38.98 -9.73
C GLY A 46 16.32 -37.69 -10.35
N GLU A 47 15.38 -36.98 -9.75
CA GLU A 47 14.89 -35.68 -10.20
C GLU A 47 15.69 -34.54 -9.60
N LYS A 48 16.08 -33.58 -10.44
CA LYS A 48 16.91 -32.45 -10.02
C LYS A 48 16.05 -31.30 -9.47
N ILE A 49 16.54 -30.67 -8.43
CA ILE A 49 16.15 -29.33 -7.98
C ILE A 49 17.28 -28.42 -8.41
N THR A 50 16.99 -27.34 -9.13
CA THR A 50 18.01 -26.43 -9.64
C THR A 50 18.15 -25.19 -8.80
N VAL A 51 19.34 -24.59 -8.76
CA VAL A 51 19.56 -23.27 -8.15
C VAL A 51 18.69 -22.20 -8.82
N ALA A 52 18.43 -22.35 -10.13
CA ALA A 52 17.57 -21.42 -10.87
C ALA A 52 16.12 -21.44 -10.37
N GLU A 53 15.55 -22.64 -10.08
CA GLU A 53 14.22 -22.77 -9.48
C GLU A 53 14.15 -22.12 -8.10
N MET A 54 15.16 -22.33 -7.26
CA MET A 54 15.24 -21.72 -5.94
C MET A 54 15.37 -20.19 -6.05
N LYS A 55 16.18 -19.71 -7.00
CA LYS A 55 16.33 -18.27 -7.25
C LYS A 55 15.03 -17.64 -7.75
N GLN A 56 14.30 -18.33 -8.62
CA GLN A 56 12.98 -17.86 -9.06
C GLN A 56 12.01 -17.76 -7.88
N GLY A 57 11.92 -18.76 -7.02
CA GLY A 57 11.08 -18.72 -5.82
C GLY A 57 11.46 -17.60 -4.84
N TYR A 58 12.75 -17.26 -4.75
CA TYR A 58 13.24 -16.12 -3.97
C TYR A 58 12.82 -14.78 -4.60
N GLU A 59 13.01 -14.62 -5.93
CA GLU A 59 12.65 -13.39 -6.64
C GLU A 59 11.14 -13.12 -6.63
N ASP A 60 10.32 -14.16 -6.70
CA ASP A 60 8.85 -14.08 -6.66
C ASP A 60 8.31 -13.71 -5.27
N ASN A 61 9.13 -13.85 -4.22
CA ASN A 61 8.72 -13.53 -2.85
C ASN A 61 9.35 -12.22 -2.35
N ARG A 62 8.66 -11.11 -2.61
CA ARG A 62 9.12 -9.78 -2.22
C ARG A 62 9.43 -9.64 -0.73
N GLN A 63 8.63 -10.27 0.15
CA GLN A 63 8.82 -10.16 1.61
C GLN A 63 10.10 -10.86 2.07
N ILE A 64 10.46 -11.97 1.44
CA ILE A 64 11.72 -12.68 1.72
C ILE A 64 12.90 -11.85 1.17
N LYS A 65 12.80 -11.41 -0.09
CA LYS A 65 13.84 -10.64 -0.77
C LYS A 65 14.18 -9.31 -0.06
N GLU A 66 13.21 -8.67 0.58
CA GLU A 66 13.45 -7.44 1.35
C GLU A 66 14.14 -7.69 2.72
N LYS A 67 14.17 -8.93 3.21
CA LYS A 67 14.66 -9.25 4.58
C LYS A 67 15.93 -10.08 4.62
N VAL A 68 16.17 -10.92 3.62
CA VAL A 68 17.30 -11.85 3.60
C VAL A 68 17.98 -11.88 2.23
N SER A 69 19.28 -12.17 2.19
CA SER A 69 20.02 -12.39 0.95
C SER A 69 19.60 -13.72 0.27
N PHE A 70 19.92 -13.87 -1.02
CA PHE A 70 19.68 -15.15 -1.71
C PHE A 70 20.51 -16.28 -1.09
N ASP A 71 21.72 -16.03 -0.64
CA ASP A 71 22.58 -17.05 -0.05
C ASP A 71 22.01 -17.57 1.27
N ASP A 72 21.55 -16.67 2.16
CA ASP A 72 20.87 -17.04 3.41
C ASP A 72 19.54 -17.76 3.17
N PHE A 73 18.79 -17.33 2.15
CA PHE A 73 17.57 -18.01 1.72
C PHE A 73 17.88 -19.41 1.20
N TYR A 74 18.90 -19.57 0.37
CA TYR A 74 19.25 -20.82 -0.27
C TYR A 74 19.55 -21.92 0.76
N GLU A 75 20.40 -21.63 1.74
CA GLU A 75 20.75 -22.59 2.79
C GLU A 75 19.52 -23.07 3.58
N LYS A 76 18.64 -22.13 3.95
CA LYS A 76 17.45 -22.42 4.75
C LYS A 76 16.31 -23.07 3.94
N ALA A 77 16.20 -22.72 2.67
CA ALA A 77 15.13 -23.20 1.81
C ALA A 77 15.41 -24.58 1.17
N LEU A 78 16.66 -24.99 1.06
CA LEU A 78 17.03 -26.22 0.36
C LEU A 78 16.26 -27.45 0.88
N GLU A 79 16.19 -27.64 2.19
CA GLU A 79 15.44 -28.74 2.80
C GLU A 79 13.92 -28.63 2.53
N ILE A 80 13.38 -27.43 2.46
CA ILE A 80 11.97 -27.20 2.11
C ILE A 80 11.68 -27.65 0.68
N TYR A 81 12.58 -27.34 -0.26
CA TYR A 81 12.46 -27.77 -1.66
C TYR A 81 12.61 -29.28 -1.79
N VAL A 82 13.56 -29.91 -1.06
CA VAL A 82 13.75 -31.38 -1.03
C VAL A 82 12.49 -32.05 -0.50
N ASN A 83 11.97 -31.61 0.65
CA ASN A 83 10.77 -32.17 1.25
C ASN A 83 9.53 -31.95 0.37
N GLY A 84 9.41 -30.79 -0.29
CA GLY A 84 8.37 -30.52 -1.28
C GLY A 84 8.41 -31.50 -2.46
N LYS A 85 9.61 -31.78 -2.97
CA LYS A 85 9.81 -32.75 -4.06
C LYS A 85 9.41 -34.16 -3.63
N LEU A 86 9.80 -34.59 -2.41
CA LEU A 86 9.42 -35.90 -1.87
C LEU A 86 7.90 -36.03 -1.70
N LEU A 87 7.24 -35.01 -1.16
CA LEU A 87 5.78 -34.99 -1.03
C LEU A 87 5.06 -35.07 -2.38
N TYR A 88 5.56 -34.34 -3.38
CA TYR A 88 5.00 -34.40 -4.73
C TYR A 88 5.13 -35.80 -5.35
N GLN A 89 6.32 -36.40 -5.24
CA GLN A 89 6.55 -37.76 -5.75
C GLN A 89 5.64 -38.79 -5.04
N ALA A 90 5.45 -38.66 -3.74
CA ALA A 90 4.52 -39.47 -2.97
C ALA A 90 3.07 -39.27 -3.43
N ALA A 91 2.65 -38.06 -3.70
CA ALA A 91 1.32 -37.74 -4.22
C ALA A 91 1.10 -38.34 -5.63
N VAL A 92 2.11 -38.29 -6.50
CA VAL A 92 2.06 -38.96 -7.82
C VAL A 92 1.94 -40.49 -7.67
N ALA A 93 2.73 -41.09 -6.78
CA ALA A 93 2.69 -42.53 -6.53
C ALA A 93 1.37 -43.01 -5.90
N ALA A 94 0.64 -42.12 -5.24
CA ALA A 94 -0.67 -42.38 -4.65
C ALA A 94 -1.85 -41.95 -5.55
N ASP A 95 -1.63 -41.72 -6.83
CA ASP A 95 -2.63 -41.31 -7.83
C ASP A 95 -3.45 -40.05 -7.41
N VAL A 96 -2.90 -39.19 -6.53
CA VAL A 96 -3.58 -37.97 -6.06
C VAL A 96 -3.90 -37.05 -7.23
N LEU A 97 -3.07 -36.98 -8.26
CA LEU A 97 -3.26 -36.14 -9.44
C LEU A 97 -4.49 -36.56 -10.28
N GLU A 98 -4.94 -37.81 -10.13
CA GLU A 98 -6.10 -38.33 -10.83
C GLU A 98 -7.41 -38.12 -10.04
N THR A 99 -7.31 -37.72 -8.78
CA THR A 99 -8.48 -37.51 -7.94
C THR A 99 -9.36 -36.33 -8.41
N PRO A 100 -10.69 -36.42 -8.25
CA PRO A 100 -11.60 -35.34 -8.59
C PRO A 100 -11.29 -34.03 -7.80
N GLU A 101 -10.79 -34.15 -6.59
CA GLU A 101 -10.39 -33.03 -5.71
C GLU A 101 -9.23 -32.26 -6.33
N TYR A 102 -8.18 -32.96 -6.74
CA TYR A 102 -7.01 -32.34 -7.37
C TYR A 102 -7.40 -31.67 -8.70
N LYS A 103 -8.14 -32.39 -9.57
CA LYS A 103 -8.58 -31.85 -10.86
C LYS A 103 -9.40 -30.58 -10.70
N ARG A 104 -10.36 -30.54 -9.75
CA ARG A 104 -11.13 -29.33 -9.44
C ARG A 104 -10.24 -28.18 -8.94
N ALA A 105 -9.30 -28.47 -8.05
CA ALA A 105 -8.37 -27.46 -7.53
C ALA A 105 -7.50 -26.85 -8.63
N VAL A 106 -6.99 -27.70 -9.55
CA VAL A 106 -6.21 -27.26 -10.71
C VAL A 106 -7.05 -26.40 -11.66
N ASP A 107 -8.29 -26.80 -11.96
CA ASP A 107 -9.15 -26.02 -12.86
C ASP A 107 -9.53 -24.67 -12.25
N GLN A 108 -9.85 -24.61 -10.95
CA GLN A 108 -10.06 -23.35 -10.25
C GLN A 108 -8.82 -22.45 -10.28
N ALA A 109 -7.64 -23.03 -10.05
CA ALA A 109 -6.38 -22.28 -10.10
C ALA A 109 -6.08 -21.74 -11.51
N LYS A 110 -6.32 -22.52 -12.56
CA LYS A 110 -6.18 -22.07 -13.96
C LYS A 110 -7.07 -20.87 -14.26
N GLU A 111 -8.35 -20.93 -13.87
CA GLU A 111 -9.27 -19.80 -14.07
C GLU A 111 -8.85 -18.55 -13.31
N GLU A 112 -8.43 -18.70 -12.05
CA GLU A 112 -7.97 -17.58 -11.22
C GLU A 112 -6.72 -16.92 -11.83
N ILE A 113 -5.74 -17.75 -12.24
CA ILE A 113 -4.51 -17.25 -12.88
C ILE A 113 -4.85 -16.56 -14.20
N ALA A 114 -5.72 -17.15 -15.03
CA ALA A 114 -6.10 -16.57 -16.30
C ALA A 114 -6.77 -15.20 -16.12
N ARG A 115 -7.70 -15.08 -15.15
CA ARG A 115 -8.35 -13.79 -14.79
C ARG A 115 -7.33 -12.75 -14.34
N LYS A 116 -6.41 -13.15 -13.45
CA LYS A 116 -5.36 -12.28 -12.93
C LYS A 116 -4.46 -11.77 -14.05
N VAL A 117 -3.87 -12.68 -14.82
CA VAL A 117 -2.94 -12.34 -15.93
C VAL A 117 -3.63 -11.46 -16.98
N TYR A 118 -4.87 -11.78 -17.33
CA TYR A 118 -5.63 -10.96 -18.28
C TYR A 118 -5.83 -9.53 -17.77
N LEU A 119 -6.24 -9.40 -16.50
CA LEU A 119 -6.47 -8.10 -15.88
C LEU A 119 -5.17 -7.29 -15.78
N GLU A 120 -4.09 -7.89 -15.30
CA GLU A 120 -2.76 -7.27 -15.20
C GLU A 120 -2.30 -6.74 -16.57
N GLN A 121 -2.36 -7.56 -17.62
CA GLN A 121 -2.01 -7.13 -18.96
C GLN A 121 -2.83 -5.94 -19.50
N LYS A 122 -4.11 -5.84 -19.09
CA LYS A 122 -4.96 -4.71 -19.49
C LYS A 122 -4.65 -3.45 -18.69
N VAL A 123 -4.35 -3.61 -17.39
CA VAL A 123 -3.98 -2.52 -16.49
C VAL A 123 -2.61 -1.95 -16.89
N ASP A 124 -1.60 -2.79 -17.11
CA ASP A 124 -0.24 -2.36 -17.48
C ASP A 124 -0.22 -1.53 -18.77
N LYS A 125 -1.09 -1.88 -19.74
CA LYS A 125 -1.25 -1.09 -20.96
C LYS A 125 -1.83 0.31 -20.72
N LYS A 126 -2.48 0.55 -19.59
CA LYS A 126 -3.12 1.82 -19.24
C LYS A 126 -2.34 2.62 -18.22
N VAL A 127 -1.71 1.95 -17.25
CA VAL A 127 -0.93 2.58 -16.17
C VAL A 127 0.52 2.73 -16.62
N THR A 128 0.73 3.58 -17.61
CA THR A 128 2.07 3.88 -18.15
C THR A 128 2.65 5.13 -17.50
N ASP A 129 3.97 5.29 -17.53
CA ASP A 129 4.62 6.53 -17.05
C ASP A 129 4.09 7.77 -17.75
N LYS A 130 3.72 7.65 -19.03
CA LYS A 130 3.07 8.73 -19.77
C LYS A 130 1.71 9.07 -19.17
N ALA A 131 0.86 8.06 -18.89
CA ALA A 131 -0.46 8.28 -18.30
C ALA A 131 -0.35 8.93 -16.92
N VAL A 132 0.61 8.50 -16.10
CA VAL A 132 0.89 9.12 -14.79
C VAL A 132 1.31 10.58 -14.94
N LYS A 133 2.20 10.89 -15.89
CA LYS A 133 2.61 12.28 -16.17
C LYS A 133 1.46 13.13 -16.70
N ASP A 134 0.61 12.58 -17.56
CA ASP A 134 -0.55 13.29 -18.10
C ASP A 134 -1.55 13.61 -16.97
N LEU A 135 -1.83 12.64 -16.09
CA LEU A 135 -2.71 12.84 -14.94
C LEU A 135 -2.10 13.85 -13.94
N TYR A 136 -0.78 13.81 -13.72
CA TYR A 136 -0.09 14.79 -12.90
C TYR A 136 -0.16 16.21 -13.50
N ASN A 137 -0.02 16.35 -14.83
CA ASN A 137 -0.17 17.63 -15.50
C ASN A 137 -1.58 18.18 -15.36
N LYS A 138 -2.59 17.30 -15.44
CA LYS A 138 -3.99 17.66 -15.16
C LYS A 138 -4.15 18.13 -13.72
N TYR A 139 -3.65 17.36 -12.75
CA TYR A 139 -3.64 17.76 -11.34
C TYR A 139 -3.03 19.15 -11.14
N LYS A 140 -1.88 19.43 -11.76
CA LYS A 140 -1.24 20.76 -11.69
C LYS A 140 -2.09 21.87 -12.30
N SER A 141 -2.73 21.60 -13.44
CA SER A 141 -3.55 22.61 -14.14
C SER A 141 -4.84 22.94 -13.41
N GLU A 142 -5.40 21.97 -12.68
CA GLU A 142 -6.63 22.11 -11.89
C GLU A 142 -6.34 22.56 -10.45
N PHE A 143 -5.08 22.58 -10.04
CA PHE A 143 -4.68 22.94 -8.69
C PHE A 143 -5.03 24.40 -8.39
N LYS A 144 -5.84 24.60 -7.35
CA LYS A 144 -6.17 25.93 -6.86
C LYS A 144 -5.28 26.27 -5.68
N SER A 145 -4.36 27.21 -5.92
CA SER A 145 -3.49 27.70 -4.85
C SER A 145 -4.32 28.36 -3.75
N GLN A 146 -4.01 28.03 -2.51
CA GLN A 146 -4.58 28.63 -1.31
C GLN A 146 -3.46 29.19 -0.44
N LYS A 147 -3.78 30.15 0.40
CA LYS A 147 -2.81 30.59 1.41
C LYS A 147 -2.60 29.51 2.46
N GLU A 148 -1.34 29.21 2.72
CA GLU A 148 -0.88 28.35 3.80
C GLU A 148 -0.14 29.18 4.84
N ILE A 149 -0.36 28.86 6.10
CA ILE A 149 0.34 29.45 7.24
C ILE A 149 1.14 28.36 7.93
N HIS A 150 2.43 28.62 8.17
CA HIS A 150 3.23 27.86 9.11
C HIS A 150 3.14 28.56 10.47
N ALA A 151 2.65 27.86 11.47
CA ALA A 151 2.49 28.43 12.79
C ALA A 151 2.90 27.45 13.90
N LYS A 152 3.30 28.04 15.03
CA LYS A 152 3.40 27.38 16.33
C LYS A 152 2.23 27.77 17.20
N HIS A 153 1.88 26.88 18.15
CA HIS A 153 0.90 27.25 19.18
C HIS A 153 1.29 26.75 20.57
N ILE A 154 0.73 27.41 21.57
CA ILE A 154 0.75 26.96 22.97
C ILE A 154 -0.71 26.80 23.38
N LEU A 155 -1.12 25.60 23.74
CA LEU A 155 -2.47 25.29 24.21
C LEU A 155 -2.47 25.20 25.73
N VAL A 156 -3.37 25.93 26.37
CA VAL A 156 -3.57 25.91 27.81
C VAL A 156 -5.05 25.80 28.17
N GLU A 157 -5.37 25.42 29.40
CA GLU A 157 -6.75 25.18 29.84
C GLU A 157 -7.52 26.46 30.12
N ASP A 158 -6.84 27.45 30.66
CA ASP A 158 -7.49 28.71 31.13
C ASP A 158 -6.91 29.95 30.47
N GLU A 159 -7.76 30.98 30.42
CA GLU A 159 -7.44 32.28 29.80
C GLU A 159 -6.33 33.04 30.54
N GLY A 160 -6.28 32.88 31.85
CA GLY A 160 -5.29 33.58 32.69
C GLY A 160 -3.87 33.11 32.38
N THR A 161 -3.68 31.80 32.25
CA THR A 161 -2.39 31.19 31.81
C THR A 161 -2.03 31.66 30.41
N ALA A 162 -2.98 31.69 29.47
CA ALA A 162 -2.70 32.16 28.11
C ALA A 162 -2.28 33.66 28.10
N LYS A 163 -2.94 34.50 28.88
CA LYS A 163 -2.55 35.91 29.05
C LYS A 163 -1.15 36.06 29.65
N LYS A 164 -0.80 35.22 30.63
CA LYS A 164 0.54 35.16 31.22
C LYS A 164 1.59 34.80 30.19
N VAL A 165 1.34 33.78 29.36
CA VAL A 165 2.24 33.38 28.26
C VAL A 165 2.46 34.56 27.31
N ILE A 166 1.40 35.22 26.87
CA ILE A 166 1.50 36.42 25.99
C ILE A 166 2.33 37.52 26.63
N ALA A 167 2.13 37.77 27.92
CA ALA A 167 2.90 38.81 28.64
C ALA A 167 4.40 38.42 28.75
N GLU A 168 4.71 37.15 28.92
CA GLU A 168 6.08 36.67 28.98
C GLU A 168 6.77 36.73 27.61
N LEU A 169 6.05 36.43 26.53
CA LEU A 169 6.52 36.63 25.15
C LEU A 169 6.83 38.11 24.90
N GLY A 170 5.96 38.99 25.36
CA GLY A 170 6.16 40.46 25.27
C GLY A 170 7.40 40.96 26.01
N LYS A 171 7.91 40.21 27.00
CA LYS A 171 9.17 40.45 27.71
C LYS A 171 10.40 39.80 27.05
N GLY A 172 10.23 39.18 25.88
CA GLY A 172 11.32 38.59 25.09
C GLY A 172 11.66 37.13 25.43
N LYS A 173 10.83 36.42 26.21
CA LYS A 173 10.99 34.98 26.37
C LYS A 173 10.72 34.26 25.07
N LYS A 174 11.43 33.16 24.83
CA LYS A 174 11.28 32.35 23.60
C LYS A 174 10.00 31.56 23.62
N PHE A 175 9.32 31.50 22.47
CA PHE A 175 8.08 30.74 22.28
C PHE A 175 8.22 29.26 22.66
N ASP A 176 9.30 28.61 22.19
CA ASP A 176 9.54 27.20 22.45
C ASP A 176 9.80 26.86 23.92
N ASP A 177 10.41 27.79 24.68
CA ASP A 177 10.62 27.62 26.13
C ASP A 177 9.31 27.70 26.89
N LEU A 178 8.44 28.67 26.51
CA LEU A 178 7.11 28.80 27.09
C LEU A 178 6.19 27.62 26.65
N ALA A 179 6.33 27.13 25.42
CA ALA A 179 5.59 25.96 24.97
C ALA A 179 5.92 24.72 25.81
N LYS A 180 7.20 24.45 26.07
CA LYS A 180 7.64 23.35 26.96
C LYS A 180 7.10 23.50 28.38
N GLN A 181 6.97 24.75 28.87
CA GLN A 181 6.54 25.01 30.23
C GLN A 181 5.02 24.96 30.42
N TYR A 182 4.24 25.41 29.43
CA TYR A 182 2.81 25.66 29.59
C TYR A 182 1.92 24.83 28.66
N SER A 183 2.42 24.37 27.47
CA SER A 183 1.55 23.74 26.50
C SER A 183 1.08 22.36 26.96
N LYS A 184 -0.21 22.12 26.79
CA LYS A 184 -0.85 20.80 26.95
C LYS A 184 -0.78 19.97 25.68
N ASP A 185 -0.45 20.60 24.55
CA ASP A 185 -0.26 19.91 23.28
C ASP A 185 1.23 19.72 23.01
N ASN A 186 1.60 18.49 22.63
CA ASN A 186 2.97 18.16 22.25
C ASN A 186 3.30 18.62 20.82
N ALA A 187 2.29 18.81 19.97
CA ALA A 187 2.45 19.28 18.60
C ALA A 187 2.52 20.81 18.55
N VAL A 188 3.58 21.40 19.13
CA VAL A 188 3.77 22.84 19.20
C VAL A 188 3.94 23.46 17.82
N ASP A 189 4.72 22.85 16.94
CA ASP A 189 4.89 23.27 15.54
C ASP A 189 3.89 22.52 14.67
N LEU A 190 2.95 23.26 14.08
CA LEU A 190 1.86 22.70 13.26
C LEU A 190 2.24 22.54 11.78
N GLY A 191 3.43 22.99 11.39
CA GLY A 191 3.80 23.03 9.97
C GLY A 191 2.93 23.98 9.16
N TYR A 192 2.90 23.78 7.84
CA TYR A 192 2.01 24.54 6.95
C TYR A 192 0.63 23.90 6.90
N PHE A 193 -0.41 24.75 7.05
CA PHE A 193 -1.81 24.34 6.93
C PHE A 193 -2.64 25.41 6.22
N VAL A 194 -3.73 25.00 5.59
CA VAL A 194 -4.77 25.88 5.05
C VAL A 194 -5.84 26.13 6.12
N LYS A 195 -6.60 27.20 5.95
CA LYS A 195 -7.56 27.68 6.95
C LYS A 195 -8.56 26.61 7.39
N ASP A 196 -9.08 25.85 6.43
CA ASP A 196 -10.15 24.88 6.66
C ASP A 196 -9.67 23.56 7.29
N GLN A 197 -8.36 23.37 7.43
CA GLN A 197 -7.77 22.25 8.18
C GLN A 197 -7.80 22.45 9.69
N MET A 198 -8.08 23.67 10.14
CA MET A 198 -8.13 24.03 11.56
C MET A 198 -9.56 24.31 12.02
N VAL A 199 -9.79 24.19 13.32
CA VAL A 199 -11.07 24.66 13.89
C VAL A 199 -11.27 26.14 13.57
N PRO A 200 -12.52 26.57 13.29
CA PRO A 200 -12.77 27.89 12.73
C PRO A 200 -12.16 29.04 13.53
N GLU A 201 -12.22 28.96 14.86
CA GLU A 201 -11.72 30.02 15.74
C GLU A 201 -10.19 30.18 15.62
N PHE A 202 -9.47 29.06 15.58
CA PHE A 202 -8.01 29.05 15.42
C PHE A 202 -7.63 29.49 13.99
N GLY A 203 -8.26 28.92 12.97
CA GLY A 203 -8.02 29.27 11.57
C GLY A 203 -8.27 30.77 11.32
N ASN A 204 -9.38 31.31 11.79
CA ASN A 204 -9.70 32.74 11.63
C ASN A 204 -8.65 33.62 12.30
N ALA A 205 -8.22 33.30 13.53
CA ALA A 205 -7.21 34.06 14.24
C ALA A 205 -5.84 34.02 13.55
N ALA A 206 -5.36 32.80 13.20
CA ALA A 206 -4.06 32.61 12.53
C ALA A 206 -4.01 33.32 11.17
N PHE A 207 -5.06 33.21 10.36
CA PHE A 207 -5.11 33.80 9.01
C PHE A 207 -5.36 35.34 9.02
N ALA A 208 -5.75 35.94 10.14
CA ALA A 208 -5.77 37.38 10.31
C ALA A 208 -4.41 37.98 10.70
N MET A 209 -3.43 37.14 11.06
CA MET A 209 -2.10 37.54 11.49
C MET A 209 -1.13 37.69 10.32
N LYS A 210 -0.05 38.42 10.55
CA LYS A 210 1.07 38.56 9.59
C LYS A 210 2.22 37.63 9.99
N LYS A 211 3.09 37.30 9.02
CA LYS A 211 4.34 36.61 9.28
C LYS A 211 5.14 37.30 10.41
N GLY A 212 5.64 36.49 11.35
CA GLY A 212 6.39 36.93 12.51
C GLY A 212 5.52 37.50 13.66
N GLN A 213 4.19 37.43 13.55
CA GLN A 213 3.31 37.89 14.61
C GLN A 213 2.95 36.77 15.59
N THR A 214 2.86 37.16 16.86
CA THR A 214 2.24 36.38 17.93
C THR A 214 0.87 36.95 18.26
N SER A 215 -0.10 36.12 18.61
CA SER A 215 -1.44 36.57 19.00
C SER A 215 -1.38 37.50 20.21
N LYS A 216 -2.08 38.64 20.11
CA LYS A 216 -2.13 39.66 21.18
C LYS A 216 -3.12 39.30 22.27
N SER A 217 -4.03 38.40 22.02
CA SER A 217 -5.03 37.87 22.96
C SER A 217 -5.15 36.35 22.80
N PRO A 218 -5.58 35.64 23.86
CA PRO A 218 -5.86 34.24 23.78
C PRO A 218 -6.94 33.91 22.75
N VAL A 219 -6.73 32.86 21.97
CA VAL A 219 -7.72 32.35 21.02
C VAL A 219 -8.46 31.16 21.65
N LYS A 220 -9.74 31.33 21.96
CA LYS A 220 -10.56 30.31 22.58
C LYS A 220 -11.06 29.32 21.53
N THR A 221 -10.92 28.04 21.79
CA THR A 221 -11.50 26.92 21.00
C THR A 221 -12.13 25.90 21.95
N LYS A 222 -12.73 24.87 21.41
CA LYS A 222 -13.25 23.72 22.21
C LYS A 222 -12.14 22.96 22.97
N PHE A 223 -10.88 23.12 22.60
CA PHE A 223 -9.74 22.45 23.23
C PHE A 223 -9.11 23.26 24.37
N GLY A 224 -9.42 24.54 24.49
CA GLY A 224 -8.83 25.45 25.45
C GLY A 224 -8.48 26.78 24.83
N TYR A 225 -7.44 27.42 25.35
CA TYR A 225 -6.95 28.73 24.91
C TYR A 225 -5.59 28.56 24.22
N HIS A 226 -5.46 29.10 23.03
CA HIS A 226 -4.25 29.06 22.22
C HIS A 226 -3.55 30.42 22.21
N VAL A 227 -2.23 30.37 22.29
CA VAL A 227 -1.33 31.47 21.91
C VAL A 227 -0.66 31.01 20.61
N ILE A 228 -0.79 31.81 19.55
CA ILE A 228 -0.36 31.45 18.19
C ILE A 228 0.80 32.33 17.77
N GLU A 229 1.82 31.77 17.15
CA GLU A 229 2.91 32.48 16.47
C GLU A 229 2.94 32.04 15.00
N VAL A 230 2.78 33.01 14.09
CA VAL A 230 2.86 32.78 12.64
C VAL A 230 4.30 32.92 12.19
N LEU A 231 4.90 31.79 11.74
CA LEU A 231 6.29 31.76 11.30
C LEU A 231 6.44 32.15 9.84
N ASP A 232 5.52 31.70 8.98
CA ASP A 232 5.56 32.00 7.56
C ASP A 232 4.16 31.97 6.93
N ILE A 233 4.03 32.66 5.81
CA ILE A 233 2.80 32.67 4.99
C ILE A 233 3.23 32.50 3.53
N ARG A 234 2.65 31.54 2.85
CA ARG A 234 2.93 31.27 1.44
C ARG A 234 1.66 30.90 0.67
N ASP A 235 1.74 30.91 -0.63
CA ASP A 235 0.73 30.28 -1.47
C ASP A 235 1.10 28.82 -1.66
N SER A 236 0.12 27.91 -1.50
CA SER A 236 0.31 26.48 -1.69
C SER A 236 0.69 26.17 -3.14
N LYS A 237 1.46 25.10 -3.30
CA LYS A 237 1.89 24.61 -4.62
C LYS A 237 1.46 23.15 -4.78
N PRO A 238 1.23 22.68 -6.01
CA PRO A 238 1.00 21.26 -6.25
C PRO A 238 2.15 20.45 -5.66
N LEU A 239 1.82 19.34 -5.02
CA LEU A 239 2.83 18.41 -4.51
C LEU A 239 3.69 17.88 -5.67
N PRO A 240 5.00 17.65 -5.45
CA PRO A 240 5.87 17.07 -6.46
C PRO A 240 5.38 15.70 -6.92
N LEU A 241 5.58 15.36 -8.21
CA LEU A 241 5.16 14.07 -8.78
C LEU A 241 5.57 12.88 -7.90
N LYS A 242 6.80 12.86 -7.41
CA LYS A 242 7.32 11.77 -6.57
C LYS A 242 6.48 11.49 -5.32
N GLN A 243 5.82 12.52 -4.77
CA GLN A 243 4.98 12.37 -3.57
C GLN A 243 3.57 11.86 -3.89
N VAL A 244 3.03 12.22 -5.06
CA VAL A 244 1.66 11.85 -5.46
C VAL A 244 1.62 10.70 -6.47
N GLU A 245 2.76 10.21 -6.93
CA GLU A 245 2.85 9.16 -7.94
C GLU A 245 2.15 7.85 -7.52
N PRO A 246 2.29 7.37 -6.27
CA PRO A 246 1.58 6.17 -5.82
C PRO A 246 0.06 6.31 -5.93
N GLU A 247 -0.48 7.45 -5.51
CA GLU A 247 -1.91 7.77 -5.56
C GLU A 247 -2.41 7.89 -6.99
N LEU A 248 -1.64 8.56 -7.86
CA LEU A 248 -1.97 8.67 -9.28
C LEU A 248 -1.98 7.31 -9.98
N LYS A 249 -1.02 6.44 -9.67
CA LYS A 249 -0.99 5.04 -10.15
C LYS A 249 -2.20 4.26 -9.65
N ALA A 250 -2.56 4.39 -8.38
CA ALA A 250 -3.74 3.74 -7.82
C ALA A 250 -5.03 4.20 -8.51
N MET A 251 -5.19 5.50 -8.76
CA MET A 251 -6.33 6.04 -9.51
C MET A 251 -6.41 5.49 -10.93
N LEU A 252 -5.30 5.49 -11.65
CA LEU A 252 -5.24 4.94 -13.01
C LEU A 252 -5.53 3.45 -13.04
N THR A 253 -5.06 2.70 -12.04
CA THR A 253 -5.34 1.27 -11.88
C THR A 253 -6.83 1.02 -11.68
N GLN A 254 -7.48 1.76 -10.78
CA GLN A 254 -8.93 1.64 -10.58
C GLN A 254 -9.71 1.98 -11.85
N GLN A 255 -9.33 3.05 -12.54
CA GLN A 255 -9.96 3.44 -13.81
C GLN A 255 -9.76 2.37 -14.89
N ALA A 256 -8.56 1.78 -14.99
CA ALA A 256 -8.28 0.72 -15.94
C ALA A 256 -9.12 -0.53 -15.65
N ILE A 257 -9.20 -0.94 -14.38
CA ILE A 257 -10.05 -2.08 -13.94
C ILE A 257 -11.52 -1.83 -14.30
N ALA A 258 -12.05 -0.67 -13.92
CA ALA A 258 -13.43 -0.29 -14.24
C ALA A 258 -13.71 -0.32 -15.75
N ALA A 259 -12.79 0.20 -16.57
CA ALA A 259 -12.89 0.18 -18.01
C ALA A 259 -12.88 -1.23 -18.60
N VAL A 260 -12.07 -2.16 -18.04
CA VAL A 260 -12.08 -3.57 -18.45
C VAL A 260 -13.44 -4.18 -18.19
N PHE A 261 -13.99 -4.07 -16.97
CA PHE A 261 -15.30 -4.63 -16.65
C PHE A 261 -16.42 -3.99 -17.45
N THR A 262 -16.40 -2.69 -17.66
CA THR A 262 -17.37 -1.99 -18.55
C THR A 262 -17.35 -2.56 -19.97
N SER A 263 -16.14 -2.79 -20.50
CA SER A 263 -15.95 -3.35 -21.84
C SER A 263 -16.46 -4.79 -21.92
N LEU A 264 -16.15 -5.61 -20.93
CA LEU A 264 -16.59 -7.01 -20.88
C LEU A 264 -18.11 -7.11 -20.75
N ASN A 265 -18.71 -6.32 -19.87
CA ASN A 265 -20.16 -6.31 -19.67
C ASN A 265 -20.92 -5.86 -20.92
N LYS A 266 -20.38 -4.88 -21.67
CA LYS A 266 -21.02 -4.39 -22.89
C LYS A 266 -21.15 -5.46 -23.98
N GLY A 267 -20.21 -6.42 -24.03
CA GLY A 267 -20.19 -7.51 -25.01
C GLY A 267 -20.84 -8.81 -24.52
N ALA A 268 -21.28 -8.88 -23.25
CA ALA A 268 -21.76 -10.11 -22.64
C ALA A 268 -23.30 -10.19 -22.61
N LYS A 269 -23.83 -11.38 -22.88
CA LYS A 269 -25.21 -11.72 -22.54
C LYS A 269 -25.22 -12.25 -21.10
N ILE A 270 -25.83 -11.50 -20.17
CA ILE A 270 -25.84 -11.83 -18.74
C ILE A 270 -27.27 -12.01 -18.29
N GLU A 271 -27.60 -13.19 -17.81
CA GLU A 271 -28.86 -13.51 -17.14
C GLU A 271 -28.55 -13.74 -15.67
N ARG A 272 -29.37 -13.16 -14.79
CA ARG A 272 -29.20 -13.26 -13.33
C ARG A 272 -30.46 -13.85 -12.72
N PHE A 273 -30.24 -14.71 -11.73
CA PHE A 273 -31.35 -15.39 -11.03
C PHE A 273 -31.15 -15.25 -9.52
N ASP A 274 -32.25 -15.14 -8.78
CA ASP A 274 -32.23 -15.23 -7.32
C ASP A 274 -32.05 -16.67 -6.84
N LEU A 275 -32.05 -16.88 -5.52
CA LEU A 275 -31.84 -18.22 -4.94
C LEU A 275 -32.99 -19.18 -5.25
N ASP A 276 -34.18 -18.67 -5.62
CA ASP A 276 -35.35 -19.46 -6.03
C ASP A 276 -35.39 -19.71 -7.55
N GLY A 277 -34.39 -19.24 -8.30
CA GLY A 277 -34.28 -19.38 -9.73
C GLY A 277 -35.12 -18.39 -10.53
N LYS A 278 -35.65 -17.33 -9.91
CA LYS A 278 -36.41 -16.29 -10.61
C LYS A 278 -35.47 -15.25 -11.24
N PRO A 279 -35.73 -14.78 -12.47
CA PRO A 279 -34.92 -13.77 -13.10
C PRO A 279 -34.86 -12.47 -12.26
N ILE A 280 -33.64 -11.94 -12.04
CA ILE A 280 -33.41 -10.63 -11.44
C ILE A 280 -33.39 -9.60 -12.57
N THR A 281 -34.36 -8.72 -12.62
CA THR A 281 -34.53 -7.70 -13.67
C THR A 281 -33.88 -6.36 -13.32
N ASP A 282 -33.64 -6.09 -12.04
CA ASP A 282 -32.99 -4.86 -11.59
C ASP A 282 -31.46 -4.94 -11.70
N PRO A 283 -30.79 -3.86 -12.11
CA PRO A 283 -29.33 -3.85 -12.11
C PRO A 283 -28.82 -4.03 -10.67
N VAL A 284 -28.12 -5.15 -10.46
CA VAL A 284 -27.41 -5.38 -9.18
C VAL A 284 -26.54 -4.18 -8.86
N VAL A 285 -26.71 -3.64 -7.67
CA VAL A 285 -25.90 -2.58 -7.08
C VAL A 285 -24.44 -2.83 -7.40
N GLN A 286 -23.82 -1.90 -8.14
CA GLN A 286 -22.38 -1.92 -8.36
C GLN A 286 -21.74 -1.80 -6.97
N LEU A 287 -21.01 -2.82 -6.57
CA LEU A 287 -20.14 -2.74 -5.40
C LEU A 287 -19.12 -1.62 -5.68
N GLN A 288 -19.32 -0.49 -5.00
CA GLN A 288 -18.42 0.67 -5.01
C GLN A 288 -17.11 0.33 -4.29
#